data_5df533f7808b90dbea888cf666dbbe47
#
_entry.id   5df533f7808b90dbea888cf666dbbe47
#
_cell.length_a   1.000
_cell.length_b   1.000
_cell.length_c   1.000
_cell.angle_alpha   90.00
_cell.angle_beta   90.00
_cell.angle_gamma   90.00
#
_symmetry.space_group_name_H-M   'P 1'
#
loop_
_entity.id
_entity.type
_entity.pdbx_description
1 polymer ?
#
loop_
_entity_poly.entity_id
_entity_poly.type
_entity_poly.pdbx_seq_one_letter_code
_entity_poly.pdbx_strand_id
1 'polypeptide(L)'
;MKFESYFLVKHTDTIAVAMSGGVDSSTVAAILARQLGANSGGGDCRSAAPAYSIVGLTLQLWDQTRLAGKHGIPDAPKAGRCCSLDDVYDARRVAEHLGIPYYIVNQEERIEADVVRPFVSEYLAGRTPIPCSLCNNHLKFDQLLKTARSIGASSIATGHYAVNEYDPARKRWILKRPADLAKDQTYFLFGLTQEQLAHTLFPLGRMTKPEVREVARQHGLALAEKPDSQEICFIPGGDYKQFLTAYLEEQGETMPETGGELVASNGEVLGRHEGISNFTVGQRKGLKVASPSPLYVLQIDPASHRVTVGADAELATRTLRAGRLNWISIPALIAPMRVKIKIRHRHEPAWAMLEPAPESASGSGGCNEVIATFDEPQRAVTPGQSAVFYDGDEVVGGGWIV
;
A
#
# COMPACT_ATOMS: atom_id res chain seq x y z
N MET A 1 6.85 -28.73 4.10
CA MET A 1 7.17 -27.59 4.95
C MET A 1 6.05 -27.46 5.96
N LYS A 2 6.32 -27.60 7.27
CA LYS A 2 5.26 -27.57 8.30
C LYS A 2 5.00 -26.10 8.64
N PHE A 3 3.87 -25.55 8.18
CA PHE A 3 3.42 -24.17 8.50
C PHE A 3 2.78 -24.05 9.89
N GLU A 4 2.49 -25.18 10.54
CA GLU A 4 1.73 -25.27 11.81
C GLU A 4 2.37 -24.54 13.00
N SER A 5 3.68 -24.28 12.98
CA SER A 5 4.38 -23.66 14.12
C SER A 5 4.39 -22.13 14.13
N TYR A 6 3.85 -21.47 13.10
CA TYR A 6 3.98 -20.01 12.95
C TYR A 6 2.69 -19.22 13.20
N PHE A 7 1.54 -19.88 13.25
CA PHE A 7 0.27 -19.19 13.46
C PHE A 7 -0.43 -19.76 14.70
N LEU A 8 -0.74 -18.91 15.66
CA LEU A 8 -1.58 -19.25 16.83
C LEU A 8 -3.07 -19.36 16.42
N VAL A 9 -3.36 -20.21 15.42
CA VAL A 9 -4.71 -20.49 14.97
C VAL A 9 -5.26 -21.62 15.85
N LYS A 10 -6.34 -21.38 16.57
CA LYS A 10 -7.03 -22.41 17.35
C LYS A 10 -7.81 -23.34 16.43
N HIS A 11 -7.94 -24.60 16.80
CA HIS A 11 -8.61 -25.66 16.03
C HIS A 11 -10.10 -25.42 15.67
N THR A 12 -10.69 -24.29 16.11
CA THR A 12 -12.11 -23.95 15.83
C THR A 12 -12.26 -22.64 15.05
N ASP A 13 -11.15 -22.02 14.61
CA ASP A 13 -11.19 -20.69 14.02
C ASP A 13 -11.57 -20.75 12.54
N THR A 14 -12.38 -19.80 12.10
CA THR A 14 -12.61 -19.53 10.68
C THR A 14 -11.62 -18.46 10.20
N ILE A 15 -10.98 -18.68 9.04
CA ILE A 15 -10.06 -17.74 8.40
C ILE A 15 -10.71 -17.20 7.13
N ALA A 16 -10.83 -15.88 7.04
CA ALA A 16 -11.27 -15.21 5.83
C ALA A 16 -10.07 -14.90 4.92
N VAL A 17 -10.03 -15.47 3.73
CA VAL A 17 -8.96 -15.24 2.76
C VAL A 17 -9.34 -14.08 1.84
N ALA A 18 -8.54 -13.01 1.84
CA ALA A 18 -8.70 -11.90 0.92
C ALA A 18 -8.31 -12.33 -0.50
N MET A 19 -9.28 -12.52 -1.38
CA MET A 19 -9.10 -13.00 -2.75
C MET A 19 -9.27 -11.83 -3.73
N SER A 20 -8.21 -11.42 -4.40
CA SER A 20 -8.20 -10.31 -5.37
C SER A 20 -8.20 -10.78 -6.83
N GLY A 21 -8.36 -12.09 -7.10
CA GLY A 21 -8.26 -12.66 -8.44
C GLY A 21 -6.82 -12.68 -9.00
N GLY A 22 -5.83 -12.34 -8.21
CA GLY A 22 -4.41 -12.48 -8.53
C GLY A 22 -3.83 -13.82 -8.06
N VAL A 23 -2.67 -14.21 -8.64
CA VAL A 23 -1.99 -15.47 -8.29
C VAL A 23 -1.66 -15.57 -6.80
N ASP A 24 -1.21 -14.48 -6.18
CA ASP A 24 -0.77 -14.49 -4.78
C ASP A 24 -1.91 -14.82 -3.81
N SER A 25 -3.02 -14.10 -3.89
CA SER A 25 -4.19 -14.34 -3.03
C SER A 25 -4.82 -15.71 -3.24
N SER A 26 -4.83 -16.18 -4.49
CA SER A 26 -5.35 -17.50 -4.84
C SER A 26 -4.45 -18.63 -4.33
N THR A 27 -3.13 -18.43 -4.36
CA THR A 27 -2.16 -19.37 -3.76
C THR A 27 -2.32 -19.44 -2.24
N VAL A 28 -2.58 -18.32 -1.57
CA VAL A 28 -2.90 -18.30 -0.13
C VAL A 28 -4.14 -19.19 0.15
N ALA A 29 -5.21 -19.01 -0.62
CA ALA A 29 -6.42 -19.83 -0.47
C ALA A 29 -6.11 -21.34 -0.67
N ALA A 30 -5.31 -21.69 -1.67
CA ALA A 30 -4.91 -23.07 -1.95
C ALA A 30 -4.04 -23.68 -0.83
N ILE A 31 -3.05 -22.93 -0.32
CA ILE A 31 -2.21 -23.38 0.80
C ILE A 31 -3.06 -23.69 2.02
N LEU A 32 -3.96 -22.80 2.38
CA LEU A 32 -4.81 -22.97 3.56
C LEU A 32 -5.85 -24.08 3.37
N ALA A 33 -6.46 -24.22 2.18
CA ALA A 33 -7.40 -25.29 1.85
C ALA A 33 -6.75 -26.67 1.92
N ARG A 34 -5.50 -26.81 1.43
CA ARG A 34 -4.75 -28.07 1.51
C ARG A 34 -4.47 -28.50 2.94
N GLN A 35 -4.17 -27.58 3.83
CA GLN A 35 -3.92 -27.86 5.24
C GLN A 35 -5.17 -28.45 5.92
N LEU A 36 -6.39 -28.02 5.50
CA LEU A 36 -7.65 -28.62 5.92
C LEU A 36 -7.83 -30.04 5.38
N GLY A 37 -7.54 -30.26 4.10
CA GLY A 37 -7.66 -31.58 3.45
C GLY A 37 -6.65 -32.60 3.95
N ALA A 38 -5.44 -32.19 4.32
CA ALA A 38 -4.40 -33.09 4.84
C ALA A 38 -4.78 -33.75 6.18
N ASN A 39 -5.62 -33.06 6.97
CA ASN A 39 -6.15 -33.63 8.22
C ASN A 39 -7.32 -34.62 7.98
N SER A 40 -7.85 -34.72 6.75
CA SER A 40 -8.93 -35.63 6.35
C SER A 40 -8.45 -36.91 5.71
N GLY A 41 -7.15 -37.06 5.44
CA GLY A 41 -6.57 -38.17 4.67
C GLY A 41 -5.82 -39.18 5.49
N GLY A 42 -6.46 -40.28 5.81
CA GLY A 42 -5.80 -41.53 6.21
C GLY A 42 -6.19 -42.09 7.58
N GLY A 43 -7.28 -42.82 7.63
CA GLY A 43 -7.62 -43.72 8.75
C GLY A 43 -8.84 -43.27 9.55
N ASP A 44 -9.89 -44.08 9.39
CA ASP A 44 -11.11 -44.12 10.22
C ASP A 44 -11.94 -42.82 10.29
N CYS A 45 -13.05 -42.82 9.56
CA CYS A 45 -13.98 -41.67 9.34
C CYS A 45 -14.72 -41.15 10.59
N ARG A 46 -14.15 -41.19 11.79
CA ARG A 46 -14.86 -40.82 13.02
C ARG A 46 -14.19 -39.84 13.96
N SER A 47 -13.02 -39.30 13.65
CA SER A 47 -12.37 -38.37 14.58
C SER A 47 -11.42 -37.41 13.89
N ALA A 48 -11.85 -36.25 13.56
CA ALA A 48 -11.27 -34.90 13.71
C ALA A 48 -12.03 -33.95 12.78
N ALA A 49 -12.82 -33.06 13.36
CA ALA A 49 -13.26 -31.88 12.67
C ALA A 49 -12.01 -31.11 12.13
N PRO A 50 -12.08 -30.50 10.95
CA PRO A 50 -10.95 -29.73 10.41
C PRO A 50 -10.47 -28.71 11.42
N ALA A 51 -9.14 -28.52 11.50
CA ALA A 51 -8.50 -27.65 12.48
C ALA A 51 -8.97 -26.19 12.41
N TYR A 52 -9.49 -25.74 11.26
CA TYR A 52 -10.11 -24.43 11.01
C TYR A 52 -10.98 -24.52 9.74
N SER A 53 -11.86 -23.55 9.52
CA SER A 53 -12.61 -23.38 8.27
C SER A 53 -12.08 -22.18 7.48
N ILE A 54 -12.29 -22.18 6.16
CA ILE A 54 -11.85 -21.11 5.29
C ILE A 54 -13.04 -20.54 4.52
N VAL A 55 -13.05 -19.22 4.35
CA VAL A 55 -14.00 -18.51 3.50
C VAL A 55 -13.24 -17.49 2.61
N GLY A 56 -13.54 -17.49 1.33
CA GLY A 56 -13.00 -16.49 0.39
C GLY A 56 -13.80 -15.19 0.47
N LEU A 57 -13.11 -14.05 0.55
CA LEU A 57 -13.71 -12.71 0.51
C LEU A 57 -13.05 -11.86 -0.58
N THR A 58 -13.84 -11.28 -1.47
CA THR A 58 -13.39 -10.22 -2.38
C THR A 58 -14.05 -8.90 -2.01
N LEU A 59 -13.25 -7.86 -1.85
CA LEU A 59 -13.75 -6.49 -1.76
C LEU A 59 -13.83 -5.91 -3.17
N GLN A 60 -15.02 -5.56 -3.64
CA GLN A 60 -15.19 -4.76 -4.83
C GLN A 60 -14.96 -3.31 -4.45
N LEU A 61 -13.81 -2.77 -4.89
CA LEU A 61 -13.32 -1.48 -4.43
C LEU A 61 -13.67 -0.34 -5.40
N TRP A 62 -13.69 -0.61 -6.72
CA TRP A 62 -13.89 0.43 -7.73
C TRP A 62 -14.49 -0.14 -9.01
N ASP A 63 -15.50 0.53 -9.55
CA ASP A 63 -15.99 0.24 -10.89
C ASP A 63 -15.03 0.84 -11.92
N GLN A 64 -14.32 -0.01 -12.62
CA GLN A 64 -13.34 0.37 -13.64
C GLN A 64 -13.98 1.10 -14.85
N THR A 65 -15.30 0.97 -15.04
CA THR A 65 -16.03 1.59 -16.14
C THR A 65 -16.61 2.96 -15.76
N ARG A 66 -16.61 3.33 -14.50
CA ARG A 66 -17.25 4.54 -13.95
C ARG A 66 -16.82 5.83 -14.65
N LEU A 67 -15.55 5.95 -15.05
CA LEU A 67 -14.99 7.11 -15.75
C LEU A 67 -14.62 6.80 -17.21
N ALA A 68 -15.06 5.66 -17.76
CA ALA A 68 -14.74 5.24 -19.12
C ALA A 68 -15.19 6.27 -20.17
N GLY A 69 -14.38 6.46 -21.22
CA GLY A 69 -14.65 7.42 -22.29
C GLY A 69 -14.44 8.89 -21.95
N LYS A 70 -14.22 9.25 -20.67
CA LYS A 70 -13.99 10.64 -20.25
C LYS A 70 -12.52 11.00 -20.33
N HIS A 71 -12.21 12.20 -20.83
CA HIS A 71 -10.86 12.79 -20.83
C HIS A 71 -9.72 11.86 -21.30
N GLY A 72 -10.00 10.97 -22.28
CA GLY A 72 -9.00 10.02 -22.78
C GLY A 72 -8.80 8.76 -21.94
N ILE A 73 -9.62 8.56 -20.91
CA ILE A 73 -9.68 7.30 -20.17
C ILE A 73 -10.23 6.21 -21.09
N PRO A 74 -9.56 5.05 -21.21
CA PRO A 74 -10.02 3.98 -22.11
C PRO A 74 -11.42 3.47 -21.76
N ASP A 75 -12.24 3.15 -22.76
CA ASP A 75 -13.59 2.58 -22.56
C ASP A 75 -13.57 1.18 -21.94
N ALA A 76 -12.49 0.42 -22.18
CA ALA A 76 -12.30 -0.90 -21.60
C ALA A 76 -11.08 -0.93 -20.69
N PRO A 77 -11.20 -1.49 -19.47
CA PRO A 77 -10.07 -1.67 -18.59
C PRO A 77 -9.05 -2.62 -19.21
N LYS A 78 -7.76 -2.29 -19.09
CA LYS A 78 -6.70 -3.21 -19.50
C LYS A 78 -6.68 -4.43 -18.56
N ALA A 79 -6.49 -5.62 -19.09
CA ALA A 79 -6.34 -6.85 -18.31
C ALA A 79 -5.20 -6.73 -17.27
N GLY A 80 -5.40 -7.33 -16.08
CA GLY A 80 -4.36 -7.41 -15.05
C GLY A 80 -4.40 -6.30 -14.00
N ARG A 81 -5.56 -5.67 -13.74
CA ARG A 81 -5.77 -4.69 -12.66
C ARG A 81 -6.59 -5.29 -11.54
N CYS A 82 -6.22 -5.02 -10.31
CA CYS A 82 -7.03 -5.39 -9.14
C CYS A 82 -8.43 -4.77 -9.23
N CYS A 83 -9.47 -5.57 -8.87
CA CYS A 83 -10.87 -5.14 -8.76
C CYS A 83 -11.62 -4.98 -10.10
N SER A 84 -11.13 -5.56 -11.20
CA SER A 84 -11.96 -5.74 -12.39
C SER A 84 -13.00 -6.84 -12.19
N LEU A 85 -14.08 -6.83 -12.99
CA LEU A 85 -15.05 -7.94 -12.97
C LEU A 85 -14.37 -9.28 -13.29
N ASP A 86 -13.38 -9.29 -14.19
CA ASP A 86 -12.60 -10.48 -14.52
C ASP A 86 -11.85 -11.02 -13.31
N ASP A 87 -11.28 -10.14 -12.46
CA ASP A 87 -10.61 -10.56 -11.23
C ASP A 87 -11.58 -11.17 -10.21
N VAL A 88 -12.79 -10.63 -10.12
CA VAL A 88 -13.87 -11.19 -9.28
C VAL A 88 -14.27 -12.58 -9.78
N TYR A 89 -14.40 -12.76 -11.10
CA TYR A 89 -14.68 -14.07 -11.71
C TYR A 89 -13.52 -15.05 -11.51
N ASP A 90 -12.29 -14.60 -11.64
CA ASP A 90 -11.11 -15.43 -11.38
C ASP A 90 -11.06 -15.89 -9.92
N ALA A 91 -11.31 -15.00 -8.96
CA ALA A 91 -11.38 -15.34 -7.53
C ALA A 91 -12.50 -16.36 -7.25
N ARG A 92 -13.67 -16.17 -7.87
CA ARG A 92 -14.79 -17.12 -7.75
C ARG A 92 -14.44 -18.49 -8.28
N ARG A 93 -13.85 -18.60 -9.49
CA ARG A 93 -13.43 -19.88 -10.07
C ARG A 93 -12.42 -20.60 -9.18
N VAL A 94 -11.48 -19.86 -8.58
CA VAL A 94 -10.53 -20.44 -7.63
C VAL A 94 -11.24 -20.96 -6.38
N ALA A 95 -12.18 -20.22 -5.82
CA ALA A 95 -12.94 -20.64 -4.66
C ALA A 95 -13.78 -21.89 -4.96
N GLU A 96 -14.45 -21.96 -6.12
CA GLU A 96 -15.18 -23.12 -6.62
C GLU A 96 -14.25 -24.33 -6.80
N HIS A 97 -13.07 -24.14 -7.42
CA HIS A 97 -12.07 -25.20 -7.61
C HIS A 97 -11.56 -25.77 -6.27
N LEU A 98 -11.41 -24.92 -5.26
CA LEU A 98 -10.95 -25.29 -3.92
C LEU A 98 -12.10 -25.80 -3.01
N GLY A 99 -13.36 -25.69 -3.45
CA GLY A 99 -14.52 -26.08 -2.66
C GLY A 99 -14.75 -25.23 -1.41
N ILE A 100 -14.37 -23.95 -1.42
CA ILE A 100 -14.53 -23.02 -0.30
C ILE A 100 -15.68 -22.05 -0.52
N PRO A 101 -16.45 -21.67 0.52
CA PRO A 101 -17.44 -20.60 0.42
C PRO A 101 -16.78 -19.28 -0.03
N TYR A 102 -17.50 -18.48 -0.84
CA TYR A 102 -16.97 -17.25 -1.39
C TYR A 102 -18.01 -16.13 -1.38
N TYR A 103 -17.60 -14.95 -0.92
CA TYR A 103 -18.45 -13.79 -0.84
C TYR A 103 -17.76 -12.57 -1.48
N ILE A 104 -18.59 -11.72 -2.09
CA ILE A 104 -18.17 -10.43 -2.64
C ILE A 104 -18.82 -9.34 -1.77
N VAL A 105 -18.02 -8.38 -1.36
CA VAL A 105 -18.47 -7.25 -0.53
C VAL A 105 -18.21 -5.97 -1.29
N ASN A 106 -19.27 -5.22 -1.60
CA ASN A 106 -19.12 -3.91 -2.22
C ASN A 106 -18.61 -2.89 -1.19
N GLN A 107 -17.52 -2.20 -1.52
CA GLN A 107 -16.85 -1.18 -0.72
C GLN A 107 -16.54 0.09 -1.54
N GLU A 108 -17.25 0.31 -2.65
CA GLU A 108 -17.00 1.41 -3.57
C GLU A 108 -17.16 2.78 -2.91
N GLU A 109 -18.22 3.00 -2.14
CA GLU A 109 -18.44 4.25 -1.40
C GLU A 109 -17.29 4.50 -0.40
N ARG A 110 -16.81 3.43 0.21
CA ARG A 110 -15.79 3.50 1.25
C ARG A 110 -14.43 3.82 0.67
N ILE A 111 -14.02 3.16 -0.44
CA ILE A 111 -12.76 3.49 -1.09
C ILE A 111 -12.79 4.91 -1.64
N GLU A 112 -13.93 5.36 -2.14
CA GLU A 112 -14.07 6.74 -2.58
C GLU A 112 -13.81 7.71 -1.44
N ALA A 113 -14.45 7.51 -0.28
CA ALA A 113 -14.31 8.39 0.88
C ALA A 113 -12.90 8.35 1.50
N ASP A 114 -12.35 7.14 1.71
CA ASP A 114 -11.15 6.95 2.53
C ASP A 114 -9.84 6.96 1.70
N VAL A 115 -9.93 6.80 0.37
CA VAL A 115 -8.73 6.67 -0.49
C VAL A 115 -8.77 7.63 -1.69
N VAL A 116 -9.86 7.61 -2.48
CA VAL A 116 -9.90 8.39 -3.74
C VAL A 116 -9.99 9.88 -3.47
N ARG A 117 -10.91 10.31 -2.61
CA ARG A 117 -11.03 11.74 -2.25
C ARG A 117 -9.77 12.30 -1.60
N PRO A 118 -9.14 11.63 -0.60
CA PRO A 118 -7.83 12.04 -0.10
C PRO A 118 -6.76 12.08 -1.17
N PHE A 119 -6.71 11.11 -2.08
CA PHE A 119 -5.77 11.10 -3.19
C PHE A 119 -5.94 12.34 -4.09
N VAL A 120 -7.17 12.66 -4.48
CA VAL A 120 -7.48 13.87 -5.27
C VAL A 120 -7.07 15.13 -4.50
N SER A 121 -7.48 15.27 -3.24
CA SER A 121 -7.17 16.41 -2.38
C SER A 121 -5.66 16.65 -2.22
N GLU A 122 -4.87 15.58 -2.05
CA GLU A 122 -3.41 15.69 -1.92
C GLU A 122 -2.77 16.22 -3.22
N TYR A 123 -3.21 15.72 -4.39
CA TYR A 123 -2.71 16.26 -5.66
C TYR A 123 -3.10 17.71 -5.91
N LEU A 124 -4.33 18.09 -5.58
CA LEU A 124 -4.78 19.50 -5.68
C LEU A 124 -4.01 20.41 -4.76
N ALA A 125 -3.51 19.87 -3.65
CA ALA A 125 -2.63 20.58 -2.70
C ALA A 125 -1.13 20.51 -3.09
N GLY A 126 -0.78 20.04 -4.30
CA GLY A 126 0.62 19.96 -4.76
C GLY A 126 1.46 18.87 -4.08
N ARG A 127 0.84 17.93 -3.35
CA ARG A 127 1.53 16.79 -2.74
C ARG A 127 1.37 15.53 -3.58
N THR A 128 2.23 14.55 -3.38
CA THR A 128 2.20 13.29 -4.15
C THR A 128 1.78 12.14 -3.25
N PRO A 129 0.50 11.75 -3.25
CA PRO A 129 -0.03 10.73 -2.34
C PRO A 129 0.38 9.30 -2.71
N ILE A 130 0.28 8.39 -1.71
CA ILE A 130 0.39 6.94 -1.89
C ILE A 130 -0.95 6.30 -1.50
N PRO A 131 -1.86 6.11 -2.45
CA PRO A 131 -3.19 5.57 -2.14
C PRO A 131 -3.14 4.12 -1.65
N CYS A 132 -2.14 3.33 -2.03
CA CYS A 132 -2.01 1.94 -1.59
C CYS A 132 -1.81 1.81 -0.06
N SER A 133 -1.06 2.73 0.57
CA SER A 133 -0.92 2.74 2.02
C SER A 133 -2.24 3.08 2.71
N LEU A 134 -2.97 4.08 2.22
CA LEU A 134 -4.30 4.43 2.73
C LEU A 134 -5.29 3.27 2.55
N CYS A 135 -5.30 2.65 1.36
CA CYS A 135 -6.16 1.51 1.04
C CYS A 135 -5.89 0.32 1.97
N ASN A 136 -4.62 0.00 2.24
CA ASN A 136 -4.30 -1.07 3.17
C ASN A 136 -4.76 -0.72 4.59
N ASN A 137 -4.37 0.45 5.11
CA ASN A 137 -4.60 0.81 6.51
C ASN A 137 -6.10 0.95 6.84
N HIS A 138 -6.86 1.68 6.02
CA HIS A 138 -8.24 2.05 6.34
C HIS A 138 -9.29 1.13 5.71
N LEU A 139 -8.99 0.50 4.58
CA LEU A 139 -9.98 -0.27 3.86
C LEU A 139 -9.73 -1.77 3.95
N LYS A 140 -8.59 -2.26 3.41
CA LYS A 140 -8.38 -3.70 3.29
C LYS A 140 -8.33 -4.37 4.67
N PHE A 141 -7.49 -3.90 5.57
CA PHE A 141 -7.33 -4.57 6.86
C PHE A 141 -8.45 -4.25 7.84
N ASP A 142 -8.96 -3.01 7.87
CA ASP A 142 -10.05 -2.64 8.76
C ASP A 142 -11.39 -3.25 8.33
N GLN A 143 -11.79 -3.05 7.06
CA GLN A 143 -13.08 -3.54 6.57
C GLN A 143 -13.10 -5.06 6.36
N LEU A 144 -12.00 -5.65 5.86
CA LEU A 144 -11.90 -7.11 5.78
C LEU A 144 -12.02 -7.77 7.15
N LEU A 145 -11.35 -7.22 8.17
CA LEU A 145 -11.42 -7.77 9.51
C LEU A 145 -12.82 -7.62 10.13
N LYS A 146 -13.48 -6.48 9.93
CA LYS A 146 -14.88 -6.27 10.33
C LYS A 146 -15.83 -7.25 9.63
N THR A 147 -15.70 -7.37 8.31
CA THR A 147 -16.51 -8.31 7.52
C THR A 147 -16.23 -9.76 7.92
N ALA A 148 -14.97 -10.13 8.09
CA ALA A 148 -14.59 -11.46 8.56
C ALA A 148 -15.24 -11.78 9.90
N ARG A 149 -15.17 -10.88 10.86
CA ARG A 149 -15.83 -11.04 12.19
C ARG A 149 -17.35 -11.19 12.07
N SER A 150 -18.01 -10.47 11.17
CA SER A 150 -19.47 -10.57 10.98
C SER A 150 -19.94 -11.93 10.46
N ILE A 151 -19.05 -12.68 9.80
CA ILE A 151 -19.32 -14.06 9.32
C ILE A 151 -18.66 -15.11 10.21
N GLY A 152 -18.21 -14.74 11.42
CA GLY A 152 -17.63 -15.65 12.40
C GLY A 152 -16.16 -16.00 12.17
N ALA A 153 -15.46 -15.32 11.27
CA ALA A 153 -14.01 -15.52 11.10
C ALA A 153 -13.22 -14.71 12.15
N SER A 154 -12.23 -15.35 12.76
CA SER A 154 -11.37 -14.75 13.78
C SER A 154 -10.15 -14.02 13.19
N SER A 155 -9.77 -14.38 11.96
CA SER A 155 -8.56 -13.87 11.31
C SER A 155 -8.77 -13.70 9.81
N ILE A 156 -7.93 -12.86 9.22
CA ILE A 156 -7.84 -12.70 7.76
C ILE A 156 -6.49 -13.20 7.26
N ALA A 157 -6.46 -13.76 6.05
CA ALA A 157 -5.23 -14.13 5.36
C ALA A 157 -5.14 -13.37 4.04
N THR A 158 -3.96 -12.88 3.69
CA THR A 158 -3.77 -12.07 2.48
C THR A 158 -2.53 -12.50 1.69
N GLY A 159 -2.52 -12.21 0.39
CA GLY A 159 -1.39 -12.45 -0.51
C GLY A 159 -0.26 -11.41 -0.41
N HIS A 160 -0.19 -10.63 0.66
CA HIS A 160 0.91 -9.68 0.82
C HIS A 160 2.22 -10.38 1.19
N TYR A 161 3.32 -9.89 0.61
CA TYR A 161 4.69 -10.31 0.95
C TYR A 161 5.18 -9.49 2.15
N ALA A 162 4.96 -10.04 3.33
CA ALA A 162 5.42 -9.54 4.62
C ALA A 162 5.42 -10.71 5.62
N VAL A 163 6.09 -10.57 6.74
CA VAL A 163 6.04 -11.52 7.86
C VAL A 163 5.56 -10.78 9.09
N ASN A 164 4.59 -11.35 9.83
CA ASN A 164 4.25 -10.86 11.16
C ASN A 164 4.45 -11.95 12.19
N GLU A 165 5.00 -11.58 13.34
CA GLU A 165 5.32 -12.46 14.43
C GLU A 165 5.01 -11.78 15.76
N TYR A 166 4.54 -12.54 16.75
CA TYR A 166 4.39 -12.00 18.10
C TYR A 166 5.68 -12.12 18.90
N ASP A 167 6.17 -11.00 19.40
CA ASP A 167 7.31 -10.96 20.30
C ASP A 167 6.83 -10.96 21.75
N PRO A 168 7.00 -12.06 22.51
CA PRO A 168 6.53 -12.17 23.88
C PRO A 168 7.29 -11.27 24.86
N ALA A 169 8.54 -10.91 24.55
CA ALA A 169 9.35 -10.04 25.40
C ALA A 169 8.87 -8.59 25.31
N ARG A 170 8.58 -8.13 24.09
CA ARG A 170 8.04 -6.79 23.83
C ARG A 170 6.52 -6.72 24.03
N LYS A 171 5.83 -7.88 24.10
CA LYS A 171 4.35 -8.04 24.08
C LYS A 171 3.71 -7.31 22.91
N ARG A 172 4.32 -7.43 21.73
CA ARG A 172 3.91 -6.75 20.50
C ARG A 172 3.98 -7.67 19.30
N TRP A 173 3.12 -7.42 18.32
CA TRP A 173 3.27 -7.96 16.99
C TRP A 173 4.33 -7.16 16.23
N ILE A 174 5.24 -7.86 15.59
CA ILE A 174 6.33 -7.31 14.80
C ILE A 174 6.06 -7.60 13.33
N LEU A 175 6.15 -6.58 12.49
CA LEU A 175 6.09 -6.70 11.04
C LEU A 175 7.52 -6.74 10.49
N LYS A 176 7.81 -7.72 9.65
CA LYS A 176 9.13 -7.91 9.05
C LYS A 176 9.06 -7.96 7.53
N ARG A 177 10.17 -7.64 6.90
CA ARG A 177 10.37 -7.79 5.47
C ARG A 177 10.27 -9.27 5.06
N PRO A 178 9.77 -9.57 3.85
CA PRO A 178 9.62 -10.95 3.38
C PRO A 178 10.96 -11.57 2.95
N ALA A 179 10.95 -12.87 2.71
CA ALA A 179 12.09 -13.58 2.12
C ALA A 179 12.42 -13.09 0.69
N ASP A 180 11.41 -12.76 -0.10
CA ASP A 180 11.56 -12.13 -1.42
C ASP A 180 11.58 -10.61 -1.30
N LEU A 181 12.76 -10.02 -1.15
CA LEU A 181 12.93 -8.57 -1.02
C LEU A 181 12.49 -7.78 -2.27
N ALA A 182 12.47 -8.41 -3.45
CA ALA A 182 11.98 -7.78 -4.67
C ALA A 182 10.44 -7.61 -4.65
N LYS A 183 9.75 -8.36 -3.78
CA LYS A 183 8.30 -8.30 -3.56
C LYS A 183 7.93 -7.67 -2.23
N ASP A 184 8.88 -7.08 -1.50
CA ASP A 184 8.64 -6.45 -0.21
C ASP A 184 7.52 -5.40 -0.26
N GLN A 185 6.44 -5.66 0.46
CA GLN A 185 5.26 -4.79 0.56
C GLN A 185 5.13 -4.11 1.93
N THR A 186 6.11 -4.29 2.82
CA THR A 186 6.07 -3.67 4.16
C THR A 186 5.99 -2.16 4.12
N TYR A 187 6.52 -1.53 3.04
CA TYR A 187 6.37 -0.10 2.78
C TYR A 187 4.90 0.37 2.73
N PHE A 188 3.97 -0.47 2.29
CA PHE A 188 2.55 -0.16 2.22
C PHE A 188 1.76 -0.64 3.46
N LEU A 189 2.42 -1.36 4.37
CA LEU A 189 1.81 -2.01 5.53
C LEU A 189 2.22 -1.36 6.86
N PHE A 190 3.08 -0.33 6.84
CA PHE A 190 3.60 0.31 8.04
C PHE A 190 2.52 0.92 8.95
N GLY A 191 1.35 1.21 8.40
CA GLY A 191 0.23 1.80 9.14
C GLY A 191 -0.68 0.78 9.83
N LEU A 192 -0.39 -0.53 9.76
CA LEU A 192 -1.18 -1.55 10.45
C LEU A 192 -1.04 -1.41 11.96
N THR A 193 -2.19 -1.46 12.64
CA THR A 193 -2.27 -1.43 14.09
C THR A 193 -1.88 -2.79 14.69
N GLN A 194 -1.57 -2.82 15.99
CA GLN A 194 -1.30 -4.05 16.72
C GLN A 194 -2.49 -5.02 16.67
N GLU A 195 -3.72 -4.52 16.74
CA GLU A 195 -4.93 -5.32 16.60
C GLU A 195 -5.04 -5.95 15.21
N GLN A 196 -4.81 -5.16 14.14
CA GLN A 196 -4.85 -5.67 12.78
C GLN A 196 -3.76 -6.74 12.55
N LEU A 197 -2.54 -6.51 13.05
CA LEU A 197 -1.46 -7.49 12.96
C LEU A 197 -1.79 -8.78 13.72
N ALA A 198 -2.43 -8.69 14.89
CA ALA A 198 -2.82 -9.86 15.69
C ALA A 198 -3.82 -10.78 14.97
N HIS A 199 -4.62 -10.23 14.07
CA HIS A 199 -5.66 -10.96 13.36
C HIS A 199 -5.38 -11.14 11.85
N THR A 200 -4.15 -10.90 11.41
CA THR A 200 -3.74 -11.02 10.01
C THR A 200 -2.68 -12.09 9.82
N LEU A 201 -2.84 -12.89 8.77
CA LEU A 201 -1.87 -13.88 8.33
C LEU A 201 -1.28 -13.48 6.99
N PHE A 202 0.04 -13.61 6.86
CA PHE A 202 0.80 -13.39 5.61
C PHE A 202 1.50 -14.70 5.18
N PRO A 203 0.77 -15.69 4.62
CA PRO A 203 1.33 -17.00 4.31
C PRO A 203 2.49 -16.98 3.30
N LEU A 204 2.56 -15.93 2.46
CA LEU A 204 3.60 -15.80 1.44
C LEU A 204 4.89 -15.13 1.95
N GLY A 205 4.92 -14.63 3.17
CA GLY A 205 6.05 -13.84 3.67
C GLY A 205 7.40 -14.56 3.67
N ARG A 206 7.39 -15.89 3.73
CA ARG A 206 8.61 -16.73 3.72
C ARG A 206 8.86 -17.44 2.39
N MET A 207 8.12 -17.06 1.34
CA MET A 207 8.19 -17.64 0.00
C MET A 207 8.69 -16.61 -1.01
N THR A 208 9.41 -17.09 -2.01
CA THR A 208 9.76 -16.30 -3.19
C THR A 208 8.62 -16.36 -4.23
N LYS A 209 8.56 -15.37 -5.13
CA LYS A 209 7.54 -15.35 -6.19
C LYS A 209 7.55 -16.61 -7.09
N PRO A 210 8.71 -17.15 -7.51
CA PRO A 210 8.75 -18.43 -8.22
C PRO A 210 8.14 -19.59 -7.45
N GLU A 211 8.39 -19.71 -6.14
CA GLU A 211 7.81 -20.75 -5.29
C GLU A 211 6.29 -20.59 -5.19
N VAL A 212 5.78 -19.36 -5.06
CA VAL A 212 4.34 -19.07 -5.05
C VAL A 212 3.68 -19.53 -6.35
N ARG A 213 4.28 -19.23 -7.52
CA ARG A 213 3.78 -19.69 -8.81
C ARG A 213 3.82 -21.21 -8.95
N GLU A 214 4.88 -21.85 -8.44
CA GLU A 214 4.99 -23.30 -8.44
C GLU A 214 3.89 -23.96 -7.62
N VAL A 215 3.61 -23.44 -6.42
CA VAL A 215 2.49 -23.89 -5.59
C VAL A 215 1.16 -23.69 -6.32
N ALA A 216 0.95 -22.56 -7.00
CA ALA A 216 -0.24 -22.32 -7.81
C ALA A 216 -0.43 -23.38 -8.91
N ARG A 217 0.65 -23.76 -9.63
CA ARG A 217 0.62 -24.83 -10.64
C ARG A 217 0.29 -26.19 -10.03
N GLN A 218 0.93 -26.54 -8.92
CA GLN A 218 0.69 -27.81 -8.20
C GLN A 218 -0.75 -27.95 -7.73
N HIS A 219 -1.43 -26.83 -7.45
CA HIS A 219 -2.85 -26.81 -7.10
C HIS A 219 -3.78 -26.65 -8.31
N GLY A 220 -3.26 -26.69 -9.55
CA GLY A 220 -4.06 -26.58 -10.76
C GLY A 220 -4.75 -25.24 -10.96
N LEU A 221 -4.20 -24.16 -10.37
CA LEU A 221 -4.78 -22.81 -10.51
C LEU A 221 -4.49 -22.24 -11.90
N ALA A 222 -5.54 -22.03 -12.70
CA ALA A 222 -5.43 -21.54 -14.08
C ALA A 222 -4.71 -20.17 -14.20
N LEU A 223 -4.69 -19.39 -13.11
CA LEU A 223 -4.07 -18.05 -13.05
C LEU A 223 -2.60 -18.04 -12.59
N ALA A 224 -1.93 -19.22 -12.52
CA ALA A 224 -0.53 -19.32 -12.08
C ALA A 224 0.43 -18.42 -12.88
N GLU A 225 0.15 -18.19 -14.16
CA GLU A 225 0.95 -17.33 -15.05
C GLU A 225 0.42 -15.90 -15.18
N LYS A 226 -0.67 -15.54 -14.46
CA LYS A 226 -1.24 -14.20 -14.52
C LYS A 226 -0.19 -13.16 -14.08
N PRO A 227 0.01 -12.07 -14.84
CA PRO A 227 0.93 -11.01 -14.47
C PRO A 227 0.46 -10.26 -13.21
N ASP A 228 1.43 -9.72 -12.46
CA ASP A 228 1.13 -8.92 -11.28
C ASP A 228 0.59 -7.54 -11.67
N SER A 229 -0.39 -7.03 -10.93
CA SER A 229 -0.88 -5.66 -11.08
C SER A 229 0.19 -4.67 -10.62
N GLN A 230 0.52 -3.67 -11.47
CA GLN A 230 1.59 -2.70 -11.19
C GLN A 230 1.09 -1.26 -11.04
N GLU A 231 -0.18 -0.98 -11.32
CA GLU A 231 -0.74 0.36 -11.34
C GLU A 231 -1.73 0.58 -10.18
N ILE A 232 -2.05 1.85 -9.94
CA ILE A 232 -3.08 2.23 -8.97
C ILE A 232 -4.41 1.68 -9.47
N CYS A 233 -5.10 0.91 -8.64
CA CYS A 233 -6.25 0.10 -9.04
C CYS A 233 -7.43 0.92 -9.58
N PHE A 234 -7.65 2.15 -9.12
CA PHE A 234 -8.75 3.02 -9.53
C PHE A 234 -8.39 4.05 -10.60
N ILE A 235 -7.15 4.04 -11.14
CA ILE A 235 -6.74 4.94 -12.23
C ILE A 235 -6.68 4.16 -13.55
N PRO A 236 -7.75 4.15 -14.35
CA PRO A 236 -7.74 3.52 -15.66
C PRO A 236 -6.75 4.24 -16.60
N GLY A 237 -5.91 3.48 -17.32
CA GLY A 237 -4.92 4.07 -18.24
C GLY A 237 -3.60 4.52 -17.59
N GLY A 238 -3.53 4.63 -16.25
CA GLY A 238 -2.31 5.02 -15.52
C GLY A 238 -2.01 6.53 -15.53
N ASP A 239 -2.83 7.35 -16.20
CA ASP A 239 -2.70 8.80 -16.20
C ASP A 239 -3.58 9.43 -15.10
N TYR A 240 -2.93 9.78 -13.98
CA TYR A 240 -3.62 10.38 -12.84
C TYR A 240 -4.21 11.78 -13.17
N LYS A 241 -3.66 12.52 -14.15
CA LYS A 241 -4.16 13.85 -14.52
C LYS A 241 -5.52 13.75 -15.21
N GLN A 242 -5.65 12.81 -16.15
CA GLN A 242 -6.92 12.50 -16.78
C GLN A 242 -7.95 12.04 -15.73
N PHE A 243 -7.51 11.20 -14.80
CA PHE A 243 -8.35 10.73 -13.70
C PHE A 243 -8.85 11.90 -12.83
N LEU A 244 -7.96 12.82 -12.40
CA LEU A 244 -8.35 13.97 -11.58
C LEU A 244 -9.44 14.81 -12.26
N THR A 245 -9.25 15.14 -13.54
CA THR A 245 -10.21 15.94 -14.31
C THR A 245 -11.55 15.23 -14.44
N ALA A 246 -11.55 13.94 -14.84
CA ALA A 246 -12.77 13.17 -15.02
C ALA A 246 -13.53 12.94 -13.70
N TYR A 247 -12.79 12.73 -12.60
CA TYR A 247 -13.38 12.53 -11.28
C TYR A 247 -14.06 13.81 -10.75
N LEU A 248 -13.38 14.96 -10.83
CA LEU A 248 -13.95 16.24 -10.40
C LEU A 248 -15.19 16.60 -11.22
N GLU A 249 -15.14 16.44 -12.53
CA GLU A 249 -16.29 16.67 -13.40
C GLU A 249 -17.49 15.77 -13.03
N GLU A 250 -17.23 14.50 -12.70
CA GLU A 250 -18.28 13.58 -12.23
C GLU A 250 -18.92 14.04 -10.91
N GLN A 251 -18.12 14.64 -10.01
CA GLN A 251 -18.62 15.23 -8.76
C GLN A 251 -19.32 16.60 -8.97
N GLY A 252 -19.39 17.11 -10.20
CA GLY A 252 -19.92 18.44 -10.51
C GLY A 252 -18.95 19.56 -10.12
N GLU A 253 -17.68 19.24 -9.95
CA GLU A 253 -16.60 20.17 -9.61
C GLU A 253 -15.72 20.43 -10.82
N THR A 254 -14.96 21.54 -10.79
CA THR A 254 -13.98 21.90 -11.81
C THR A 254 -12.56 21.83 -11.22
N MET A 255 -11.58 21.59 -12.09
CA MET A 255 -10.18 21.74 -11.68
C MET A 255 -9.91 23.15 -11.13
N PRO A 256 -9.34 23.28 -9.92
CA PRO A 256 -9.04 24.58 -9.36
C PRO A 256 -7.98 25.32 -10.20
N GLU A 257 -8.14 26.65 -10.33
CA GLU A 257 -7.18 27.50 -11.00
C GLU A 257 -5.93 27.68 -10.14
N THR A 258 -4.97 26.76 -10.30
CA THR A 258 -3.67 26.80 -9.61
C THR A 258 -2.51 27.03 -10.58
N GLY A 259 -2.81 27.74 -11.66
CA GLY A 259 -1.79 28.21 -12.62
C GLY A 259 -0.81 29.17 -11.97
N GLY A 260 0.48 29.06 -12.33
CA GLY A 260 1.51 29.87 -11.70
C GLY A 260 2.81 29.93 -12.49
N GLU A 261 3.88 30.29 -11.79
CA GLU A 261 5.21 30.46 -12.36
C GLU A 261 6.07 29.20 -12.14
N LEU A 262 6.84 28.84 -13.16
CA LEU A 262 7.99 27.97 -13.05
C LEU A 262 9.22 28.86 -12.78
N VAL A 263 9.85 28.68 -11.63
CA VAL A 263 10.99 29.49 -11.20
C VAL A 263 12.24 28.64 -10.99
N ALA A 264 13.39 29.18 -11.32
CA ALA A 264 14.66 28.56 -10.95
C ALA A 264 14.92 28.71 -9.45
N SER A 265 15.88 27.95 -8.89
CA SER A 265 16.29 28.04 -7.48
C SER A 265 16.80 29.44 -7.07
N ASN A 266 17.28 30.22 -8.02
CA ASN A 266 17.70 31.65 -7.82
C ASN A 266 16.53 32.65 -7.89
N GLY A 267 15.28 32.17 -8.14
CA GLY A 267 14.08 33.03 -8.24
C GLY A 267 13.78 33.54 -9.65
N GLU A 268 14.60 33.23 -10.66
CA GLU A 268 14.34 33.61 -12.05
C GLU A 268 13.10 32.91 -12.59
N VAL A 269 12.19 33.65 -13.24
CA VAL A 269 10.99 33.07 -13.86
C VAL A 269 11.38 32.47 -15.20
N LEU A 270 11.23 31.14 -15.32
CA LEU A 270 11.54 30.36 -16.52
C LEU A 270 10.32 30.13 -17.42
N GLY A 271 9.11 30.27 -16.89
CA GLY A 271 7.88 30.03 -17.64
C GLY A 271 6.64 30.05 -16.74
N ARG A 272 5.53 29.59 -17.31
CA ARG A 272 4.25 29.46 -16.61
C ARG A 272 3.67 28.05 -16.79
N HIS A 273 2.85 27.64 -15.83
CA HIS A 273 2.12 26.36 -15.89
C HIS A 273 0.63 26.54 -15.59
N GLU A 274 -0.17 25.56 -15.95
CA GLU A 274 -1.63 25.60 -15.85
C GLU A 274 -2.17 25.15 -14.47
N GLY A 275 -1.35 24.42 -13.68
CA GLY A 275 -1.75 23.95 -12.35
C GLY A 275 -0.66 23.16 -11.65
N ILE A 276 -0.55 23.34 -10.32
CA ILE A 276 0.46 22.67 -9.47
C ILE A 276 0.24 21.15 -9.38
N SER A 277 -1.00 20.67 -9.53
CA SER A 277 -1.35 19.24 -9.54
C SER A 277 -0.68 18.45 -10.67
N ASN A 278 -0.12 19.16 -11.67
CA ASN A 278 0.60 18.54 -12.79
C ASN A 278 2.05 18.16 -12.46
N PHE A 279 2.52 18.49 -11.26
CA PHE A 279 3.93 18.35 -10.88
C PHE A 279 4.11 17.43 -9.68
N THR A 280 5.27 16.81 -9.63
CA THR A 280 5.75 15.98 -8.52
C THR A 280 7.22 16.27 -8.29
N VAL A 281 7.67 16.36 -7.04
CA VAL A 281 9.07 16.56 -6.69
C VAL A 281 9.93 15.45 -7.33
N GLY A 282 11.01 15.87 -8.02
CA GLY A 282 11.88 14.99 -8.82
C GLY A 282 11.42 14.74 -10.26
N GLN A 283 10.27 15.29 -10.69
CA GLN A 283 9.79 15.19 -12.07
C GLN A 283 10.73 15.95 -13.02
N ARG A 284 11.12 15.28 -14.11
CA ARG A 284 11.95 15.84 -15.20
C ARG A 284 11.14 16.18 -16.46
N LYS A 285 10.20 15.31 -16.82
CA LYS A 285 9.45 15.43 -18.09
C LYS A 285 8.23 16.32 -17.91
N GLY A 286 7.85 17.03 -18.99
CA GLY A 286 6.60 17.81 -19.01
C GLY A 286 6.70 19.21 -18.38
N LEU A 287 7.90 19.71 -18.09
CA LEU A 287 8.10 21.08 -17.56
C LEU A 287 7.83 22.16 -18.61
N LYS A 288 7.90 21.84 -19.90
CA LYS A 288 7.70 22.77 -21.03
C LYS A 288 8.63 24.02 -20.96
N VAL A 289 9.83 23.88 -20.41
CA VAL A 289 10.85 24.93 -20.29
C VAL A 289 12.06 24.51 -21.13
N ALA A 290 12.54 25.44 -21.95
CA ALA A 290 13.81 25.27 -22.67
C ALA A 290 14.98 25.52 -21.71
N SER A 291 15.89 24.55 -21.61
CA SER A 291 17.08 24.67 -20.76
C SER A 291 18.24 23.89 -21.39
N PRO A 292 19.49 24.40 -21.29
CA PRO A 292 20.68 23.72 -21.77
C PRO A 292 21.00 22.43 -21.00
N SER A 293 20.51 22.30 -19.77
CA SER A 293 20.67 21.14 -18.90
C SER A 293 19.32 20.64 -18.39
N PRO A 294 19.20 19.33 -18.04
CA PRO A 294 17.97 18.80 -17.48
C PRO A 294 17.57 19.51 -16.20
N LEU A 295 16.31 19.97 -16.13
CA LEU A 295 15.69 20.52 -14.93
C LEU A 295 14.76 19.50 -14.28
N TYR A 296 14.63 19.62 -12.95
CA TYR A 296 13.79 18.79 -12.11
C TYR A 296 12.95 19.65 -11.17
N VAL A 297 11.74 19.23 -10.86
CA VAL A 297 10.91 19.88 -9.85
C VAL A 297 11.57 19.69 -8.48
N LEU A 298 11.96 20.79 -7.83
CA LEU A 298 12.57 20.79 -6.50
C LEU A 298 11.52 20.96 -5.41
N GLN A 299 10.56 21.89 -5.63
CA GLN A 299 9.54 22.25 -4.67
C GLN A 299 8.27 22.71 -5.37
N ILE A 300 7.13 22.46 -4.73
CA ILE A 300 5.82 22.97 -5.12
C ILE A 300 5.30 23.77 -3.93
N ASP A 301 4.99 25.04 -4.15
CA ASP A 301 4.38 25.91 -3.15
C ASP A 301 2.88 26.10 -3.48
N PRO A 302 1.98 25.47 -2.73
CA PRO A 302 0.55 25.58 -2.99
C PRO A 302 -0.03 26.96 -2.67
N ALA A 303 0.62 27.75 -1.81
CA ALA A 303 0.13 29.09 -1.43
C ALA A 303 0.37 30.13 -2.52
N SER A 304 1.54 30.11 -3.14
CA SER A 304 1.90 31.02 -4.23
C SER A 304 1.67 30.43 -5.63
N HIS A 305 1.29 29.15 -5.71
CA HIS A 305 1.21 28.35 -6.94
C HIS A 305 2.55 28.30 -7.72
N ARG A 306 3.69 28.45 -7.03
CA ARG A 306 5.00 28.38 -7.66
C ARG A 306 5.56 26.98 -7.67
N VAL A 307 6.18 26.62 -8.79
CA VAL A 307 6.94 25.37 -8.93
C VAL A 307 8.40 25.73 -9.16
N THR A 308 9.24 25.43 -8.16
CA THR A 308 10.68 25.64 -8.26
C THR A 308 11.33 24.46 -8.97
N VAL A 309 12.17 24.75 -9.95
CA VAL A 309 12.93 23.77 -10.72
C VAL A 309 14.42 24.06 -10.67
N GLY A 310 15.24 23.03 -10.76
CA GLY A 310 16.69 23.18 -10.71
C GLY A 310 17.44 21.91 -11.16
N ALA A 311 18.73 21.88 -10.91
CA ALA A 311 19.60 20.78 -11.28
C ALA A 311 19.34 19.55 -10.40
N ASP A 312 19.72 18.35 -10.89
CA ASP A 312 19.54 17.08 -10.16
C ASP A 312 20.20 17.11 -8.76
N ALA A 313 21.36 17.73 -8.63
CA ALA A 313 22.08 17.84 -7.36
C ALA A 313 21.29 18.59 -6.27
N GLU A 314 20.41 19.52 -6.66
CA GLU A 314 19.59 20.31 -5.74
C GLU A 314 18.40 19.51 -5.16
N LEU A 315 18.11 18.32 -5.69
CA LEU A 315 17.12 17.40 -5.13
C LEU A 315 17.59 16.68 -3.87
N ALA A 316 18.88 16.76 -3.58
CA ALA A 316 19.49 16.05 -2.46
C ALA A 316 19.25 16.79 -1.14
N THR A 317 18.66 16.10 -0.15
CA THR A 317 18.48 16.64 1.20
C THR A 317 18.93 15.63 2.25
N ARG A 318 19.48 16.13 3.37
CA ARG A 318 19.85 15.28 4.52
C ARG A 318 18.74 15.16 5.55
N THR A 319 17.71 15.98 5.46
CA THR A 319 16.66 16.02 6.47
C THR A 319 15.31 15.63 5.88
N LEU A 320 14.51 15.02 6.72
CA LEU A 320 13.13 14.61 6.45
C LEU A 320 12.31 14.88 7.70
N ARG A 321 11.11 15.43 7.52
CA ARG A 321 10.10 15.51 8.56
C ARG A 321 8.93 14.58 8.24
N ALA A 322 8.47 13.80 9.23
CA ALA A 322 7.32 12.90 9.05
C ALA A 322 6.33 13.07 10.20
N GLY A 323 5.05 13.09 9.86
CA GLY A 323 3.94 13.18 10.78
C GLY A 323 2.94 12.03 10.61
N ARG A 324 1.85 12.05 11.38
CA ARG A 324 0.83 10.99 11.40
C ARG A 324 1.47 9.61 11.58
N LEU A 325 2.26 9.47 12.63
CA LEU A 325 3.11 8.31 12.89
C LEU A 325 2.31 7.09 13.34
N ASN A 326 2.73 5.92 12.88
CA ASN A 326 2.33 4.63 13.44
C ASN A 326 3.58 3.84 13.85
N TRP A 327 3.57 3.31 15.08
CA TRP A 327 4.67 2.54 15.65
C TRP A 327 4.30 1.06 15.73
N ILE A 328 5.13 0.18 15.14
CA ILE A 328 4.90 -1.26 15.11
C ILE A 328 5.76 -1.97 16.15
N SER A 329 7.09 -1.94 16.02
CA SER A 329 7.98 -2.72 16.92
C SER A 329 8.23 -2.05 18.26
N ILE A 330 7.98 -0.74 18.37
CA ILE A 330 8.10 0.05 19.59
C ILE A 330 6.77 0.73 19.92
N PRO A 331 6.48 1.07 21.19
CA PRO A 331 5.26 1.80 21.56
C PRO A 331 5.31 3.28 21.15
N ALA A 332 6.48 3.90 21.19
CA ALA A 332 6.73 5.29 20.84
C ALA A 332 8.24 5.53 20.70
N LEU A 333 8.62 6.60 19.99
CA LEU A 333 10.00 7.09 19.97
C LEU A 333 10.20 8.07 21.14
N ILE A 334 10.96 7.65 22.16
CA ILE A 334 11.23 8.45 23.37
C ILE A 334 12.64 9.03 23.42
N ALA A 335 13.53 8.56 22.55
CA ALA A 335 14.92 9.00 22.44
C ALA A 335 15.39 8.85 20.98
N PRO A 336 16.46 9.54 20.58
CA PRO A 336 17.05 9.33 19.26
C PRO A 336 17.33 7.86 18.96
N MET A 337 16.96 7.42 17.76
CA MET A 337 17.10 6.03 17.32
C MET A 337 17.74 5.98 15.93
N ARG A 338 18.74 5.11 15.78
CA ARG A 338 19.35 4.86 14.49
C ARG A 338 18.57 3.81 13.71
N VAL A 339 18.10 4.19 12.51
CA VAL A 339 17.25 3.34 11.67
C VAL A 339 17.64 3.48 10.21
N LYS A 340 17.16 2.56 9.37
CA LYS A 340 17.11 2.77 7.92
C LYS A 340 15.74 3.29 7.52
N ILE A 341 15.70 4.29 6.62
CA ILE A 341 14.44 4.91 6.19
C ILE A 341 14.24 4.70 4.69
N LYS A 342 13.03 4.24 4.32
CA LYS A 342 12.57 4.10 2.95
C LYS A 342 11.55 5.20 2.66
N ILE A 343 11.86 6.08 1.71
CA ILE A 343 11.07 7.30 1.40
C ILE A 343 10.17 7.16 0.16
N ARG A 344 10.19 6.02 -0.53
CA ARG A 344 9.32 5.61 -1.63
C ARG A 344 9.45 4.12 -1.89
N HIS A 345 8.47 3.53 -2.57
CA HIS A 345 8.41 2.07 -2.76
C HIS A 345 9.69 1.45 -3.37
N ARG A 346 10.28 2.07 -4.39
CA ARG A 346 11.49 1.57 -5.06
C ARG A 346 12.80 2.15 -4.52
N HIS A 347 12.76 2.80 -3.35
CA HIS A 347 13.94 3.37 -2.71
C HIS A 347 14.65 2.32 -1.86
N GLU A 348 15.97 2.25 -1.95
CA GLU A 348 16.77 1.46 -1.00
C GLU A 348 16.81 2.18 0.36
N PRO A 349 16.50 1.49 1.46
CA PRO A 349 16.48 2.13 2.78
C PRO A 349 17.84 2.70 3.17
N ALA A 350 17.90 4.00 3.47
CA ALA A 350 19.12 4.73 3.83
C ALA A 350 19.24 4.94 5.34
N TRP A 351 20.45 4.90 5.88
CA TRP A 351 20.71 5.14 7.30
C TRP A 351 20.41 6.59 7.70
N ALA A 352 19.74 6.74 8.83
CA ALA A 352 19.40 8.03 9.42
C ALA A 352 19.34 7.93 10.96
N MET A 353 19.53 9.08 11.62
CA MET A 353 19.15 9.29 13.00
C MET A 353 17.72 9.82 13.02
N LEU A 354 16.83 9.13 13.72
CA LEU A 354 15.42 9.52 13.91
C LEU A 354 15.26 10.12 15.30
N GLU A 355 14.69 11.30 15.38
CA GLU A 355 14.50 12.05 16.62
C GLU A 355 13.06 12.54 16.74
N PRO A 356 12.51 12.58 17.98
CA PRO A 356 11.25 13.28 18.22
C PRO A 356 11.37 14.75 17.75
N ALA A 357 10.40 15.24 16.98
CA ALA A 357 10.38 16.67 16.64
C ALA A 357 10.18 17.49 17.92
N PRO A 358 10.87 18.65 18.07
CA PRO A 358 10.60 19.58 19.15
C PRO A 358 9.10 19.92 19.13
N GLU A 359 8.47 19.96 20.30
CA GLU A 359 7.06 20.31 20.41
C GLU A 359 6.80 21.66 19.72
N SER A 360 6.02 21.63 18.65
CA SER A 360 5.35 22.84 18.21
C SER A 360 4.36 23.23 19.32
N ALA A 361 4.32 24.48 19.72
CA ALA A 361 3.64 25.06 20.89
C ALA A 361 2.10 24.88 20.97
N SER A 362 1.55 23.80 20.43
CA SER A 362 0.15 23.37 20.51
C SER A 362 0.03 22.14 21.40
N GLY A 363 -0.22 22.39 22.68
CA GLY A 363 -0.28 21.49 23.82
C GLY A 363 -1.31 20.37 23.78
N SER A 364 -1.11 19.36 22.93
CA SER A 364 -1.78 18.07 23.06
C SER A 364 -0.71 16.97 23.09
N GLY A 365 -0.61 16.30 24.22
CA GLY A 365 0.44 15.36 24.60
C GLY A 365 0.66 14.23 23.59
N GLY A 366 1.89 14.17 23.10
CA GLY A 366 2.43 13.15 22.23
C GLY A 366 3.15 13.76 21.05
N CYS A 367 4.44 13.44 20.84
CA CYS A 367 5.19 13.88 19.68
C CYS A 367 4.62 13.20 18.43
N ASN A 368 3.73 13.88 17.68
CA ASN A 368 3.09 13.35 16.47
C ASN A 368 3.98 13.45 15.23
N GLU A 369 5.19 13.99 15.39
CA GLU A 369 6.15 14.19 14.29
C GLU A 369 7.56 13.78 14.70
N VAL A 370 8.33 13.37 13.72
CA VAL A 370 9.76 13.06 13.86
C VAL A 370 10.56 13.80 12.83
N ILE A 371 11.82 14.06 13.17
CA ILE A 371 12.84 14.55 12.24
C ILE A 371 13.83 13.40 12.03
N ALA A 372 14.15 13.14 10.77
CA ALA A 372 15.20 12.21 10.38
C ALA A 372 16.35 12.96 9.73
N THR A 373 17.57 12.67 10.18
CA THR A 373 18.80 13.18 9.58
C THR A 373 19.55 12.02 8.95
N PHE A 374 19.64 11.99 7.63
CA PHE A 374 20.33 10.95 6.88
C PHE A 374 21.84 11.11 6.94
N ASP A 375 22.58 10.00 6.99
CA ASP A 375 24.03 9.99 6.88
C ASP A 375 24.47 10.54 5.53
N GLU A 376 23.79 10.12 4.44
CA GLU A 376 24.01 10.60 3.08
C GLU A 376 22.75 11.30 2.54
N PRO A 377 22.90 12.39 1.78
CA PRO A 377 21.76 13.09 1.22
C PRO A 377 20.85 12.16 0.40
N GLN A 378 19.54 12.28 0.57
CA GLN A 378 18.55 11.50 -0.16
C GLN A 378 17.89 12.35 -1.24
N ARG A 379 17.78 11.77 -2.43
CA ARG A 379 17.23 12.46 -3.61
C ARG A 379 15.71 12.46 -3.57
N ALA A 380 15.10 13.62 -3.82
CA ALA A 380 13.68 13.81 -4.02
C ALA A 380 12.84 13.27 -2.84
N VAL A 381 13.09 13.77 -1.63
CA VAL A 381 12.19 13.60 -0.49
C VAL A 381 10.91 14.35 -0.82
N THR A 382 9.79 13.62 -0.95
CA THR A 382 8.56 14.13 -1.56
C THR A 382 7.43 14.20 -0.54
N PRO A 383 6.86 15.39 -0.26
CA PRO A 383 5.69 15.55 0.59
C PRO A 383 4.49 14.70 0.09
N GLY A 384 3.77 14.06 1.02
CA GLY A 384 2.67 13.14 0.70
C GLY A 384 3.09 11.67 0.50
N GLN A 385 4.39 11.40 0.35
CA GLN A 385 4.92 10.03 0.36
C GLN A 385 5.09 9.52 1.81
N SER A 386 5.21 8.19 1.97
CA SER A 386 5.51 7.61 3.28
C SER A 386 7.01 7.60 3.56
N ALA A 387 7.36 7.78 4.82
CA ALA A 387 8.67 7.44 5.38
C ALA A 387 8.50 6.22 6.29
N VAL A 388 9.12 5.09 5.92
CA VAL A 388 9.01 3.84 6.69
C VAL A 388 10.36 3.51 7.31
N PHE A 389 10.35 3.25 8.62
CA PHE A 389 11.54 3.08 9.45
C PHE A 389 11.81 1.60 9.70
N TYR A 390 13.05 1.17 9.50
CA TYR A 390 13.48 -0.22 9.63
C TYR A 390 14.67 -0.35 10.57
N ASP A 391 14.65 -1.41 11.39
CA ASP A 391 15.80 -1.91 12.12
C ASP A 391 16.06 -3.36 11.66
N GLY A 392 17.11 -3.55 10.88
CA GLY A 392 17.33 -4.81 10.16
C GLY A 392 16.19 -5.10 9.17
N ASP A 393 15.49 -6.21 9.38
CA ASP A 393 14.29 -6.62 8.65
C ASP A 393 12.98 -6.20 9.32
N GLU A 394 13.02 -5.69 10.54
CA GLU A 394 11.83 -5.26 11.28
C GLU A 394 11.38 -3.86 10.86
N VAL A 395 10.07 -3.69 10.72
CA VAL A 395 9.44 -2.37 10.57
C VAL A 395 9.28 -1.77 11.96
N VAL A 396 10.04 -0.72 12.26
CA VAL A 396 9.91 0.03 13.51
C VAL A 396 8.59 0.81 13.53
N GLY A 397 8.26 1.39 12.41
CA GLY A 397 7.05 2.19 12.19
C GLY A 397 7.18 3.03 10.93
N GLY A 398 6.39 4.09 10.84
CA GLY A 398 6.45 5.02 9.72
C GLY A 398 5.50 6.18 9.89
N GLY A 399 5.54 7.09 8.93
CA GLY A 399 4.69 8.27 8.87
C GLY A 399 4.62 8.85 7.47
N TRP A 400 3.98 9.99 7.34
CA TRP A 400 3.83 10.69 6.08
C TRP A 400 4.80 11.87 6.04
N ILE A 401 5.52 12.02 4.92
CA ILE A 401 6.45 13.14 4.69
C ILE A 401 5.64 14.42 4.58
N VAL A 402 6.00 15.43 5.38
CA VAL A 402 5.35 16.74 5.44
C VAL A 402 6.23 17.83 4.85
#